data_c53786ec0c42e0784a0ba408e8355d10
#
_entry.id   c53786ec0c42e0784a0ba408e8355d10
#
_cell.length_a   1.000
_cell.length_b   1.000
_cell.length_c   1.000
_cell.angle_alpha   90.00
_cell.angle_beta   90.00
_cell.angle_gamma   90.00
#
_symmetry.space_group_name_H-M   'P 1'
#
loop_
_entity.id
_entity.type
_entity.pdbx_description
1 polymer ?
#
loop_
_entity_poly.entity_id
_entity_poly.type
_entity_poly.pdbx_seq_one_letter_code
_entity_poly.pdbx_strand_id
1 'polypeptide(L)'
;MSKRGLGKGLDALLATSSMAREKQQVASHSQALSADGELTELAIGSLKPGVYQPRKDMAPDALEELAASIQSQGIIQPIVVRPLSQDHYEIIAGERRWRAARQAGLKQVPCLVKKVEDRAAIAMALIENIQREDLNVIEEAQALERLQNEFELTHQKVAEVIGKSRTTVSNLLRLNQLAAPVKELVVTKQLEMGHARALLALEGEQQVEAANTAARKQLTVRQTEQLVKKCLKPEVEAEIQPQDQEAIELSRRLTEKLQANVTIVRTGTGKSKVTITLDEPHKLEQLIAKLED
;
A
#
# COMPACT_ATOMS: atom_id res chain seq x y z
N MET A 1 -49.42 -16.18 -29.01
CA MET A 1 -48.14 -16.70 -28.47
C MET A 1 -47.21 -15.53 -28.14
N SER A 2 -46.96 -15.34 -26.87
CA SER A 2 -46.37 -14.18 -26.21
C SER A 2 -44.88 -14.02 -26.48
N LYS A 3 -44.44 -12.87 -27.03
CA LYS A 3 -43.02 -12.45 -27.02
C LYS A 3 -42.68 -11.86 -25.64
N ARG A 4 -42.05 -12.64 -24.78
CA ARG A 4 -41.52 -12.19 -23.53
C ARG A 4 -40.19 -11.46 -23.77
N GLY A 5 -40.14 -10.21 -23.31
CA GLY A 5 -39.06 -9.26 -23.54
C GLY A 5 -37.74 -9.58 -22.85
N LEU A 6 -36.67 -9.46 -23.61
CA LEU A 6 -35.27 -9.50 -23.16
C LEU A 6 -34.78 -8.17 -22.54
N GLY A 7 -35.66 -7.17 -22.36
CA GLY A 7 -35.26 -5.82 -21.90
C GLY A 7 -34.98 -5.69 -20.41
N LYS A 8 -35.65 -6.44 -19.55
CA LYS A 8 -35.53 -6.26 -18.08
C LYS A 8 -34.25 -6.83 -17.46
N GLY A 9 -33.54 -7.72 -18.12
CA GLY A 9 -32.28 -8.30 -17.63
C GLY A 9 -31.07 -7.38 -17.87
N LEU A 10 -31.09 -6.61 -18.98
CA LEU A 10 -29.99 -5.68 -19.28
C LEU A 10 -30.05 -4.41 -18.43
N ASP A 11 -31.25 -3.91 -18.15
CA ASP A 11 -31.41 -2.75 -17.26
C ASP A 11 -30.98 -3.06 -15.80
N ALA A 12 -31.20 -4.29 -15.34
CA ALA A 12 -30.74 -4.72 -14.03
C ALA A 12 -29.20 -4.89 -13.94
N LEU A 13 -28.54 -5.25 -15.04
CA LEU A 13 -27.07 -5.38 -15.13
C LEU A 13 -26.39 -4.01 -15.28
N LEU A 14 -27.05 -3.05 -15.91
CA LEU A 14 -26.56 -1.67 -16.01
C LEU A 14 -26.76 -0.88 -14.71
N ALA A 15 -27.78 -1.20 -13.91
CA ALA A 15 -28.02 -0.62 -12.61
C ALA A 15 -27.04 -1.11 -11.51
N THR A 16 -26.33 -2.22 -11.75
CA THR A 16 -25.35 -2.81 -10.84
C THR A 16 -23.89 -2.47 -11.18
N SER A 17 -23.62 -1.64 -12.18
CA SER A 17 -22.25 -1.22 -12.43
C SER A 17 -21.79 -0.26 -11.32
N SER A 18 -20.83 -0.75 -10.52
CA SER A 18 -20.18 -0.01 -9.44
C SER A 18 -19.63 1.35 -9.87
N MET A 19 -19.21 1.48 -11.14
CA MET A 19 -18.74 2.74 -11.73
C MET A 19 -19.80 3.86 -11.79
N ALA A 20 -21.09 3.53 -11.96
CA ALA A 20 -22.15 4.55 -11.95
C ALA A 20 -22.42 5.04 -10.51
N ARG A 21 -22.30 4.16 -9.51
CA ARG A 21 -22.39 4.54 -8.09
C ARG A 21 -21.17 5.35 -7.61
N GLU A 22 -19.96 4.99 -8.04
CA GLU A 22 -18.75 5.78 -7.73
C GLU A 22 -18.82 7.18 -8.34
N LYS A 23 -19.19 7.33 -9.61
CA LYS A 23 -19.37 8.66 -10.22
C LYS A 23 -20.47 9.47 -9.55
N GLN A 24 -21.53 8.85 -9.09
CA GLN A 24 -22.61 9.54 -8.37
C GLN A 24 -22.21 9.90 -6.95
N GLN A 25 -21.43 9.07 -6.24
CA GLN A 25 -20.88 9.39 -4.93
C GLN A 25 -19.80 10.47 -4.98
N VAL A 26 -18.91 10.45 -5.98
CA VAL A 26 -17.91 11.49 -6.19
C VAL A 26 -18.59 12.82 -6.55
N ALA A 27 -19.63 12.80 -7.39
CA ALA A 27 -20.42 13.99 -7.72
C ALA A 27 -21.19 14.52 -6.51
N SER A 28 -21.76 13.65 -5.66
CA SER A 28 -22.48 14.08 -4.45
C SER A 28 -21.53 14.58 -3.34
N HIS A 29 -20.30 14.05 -3.25
CA HIS A 29 -19.27 14.56 -2.33
C HIS A 29 -18.70 15.91 -2.79
N SER A 30 -18.47 16.08 -4.09
CA SER A 30 -18.10 17.40 -4.64
C SER A 30 -19.22 18.43 -4.48
N GLN A 31 -20.48 18.01 -4.58
CA GLN A 31 -21.64 18.86 -4.29
C GLN A 31 -21.80 19.16 -2.79
N ALA A 32 -21.47 18.22 -1.89
CA ALA A 32 -21.48 18.48 -0.45
C ALA A 32 -20.39 19.46 -0.02
N LEU A 33 -19.23 19.45 -0.70
CA LEU A 33 -18.17 20.45 -0.51
C LEU A 33 -18.55 21.83 -1.10
N SER A 34 -19.44 21.88 -2.06
CA SER A 34 -19.94 23.14 -2.67
C SER A 34 -21.18 23.72 -1.99
N ALA A 35 -21.86 22.97 -1.10
CA ALA A 35 -23.15 23.37 -0.57
C ALA A 35 -23.11 24.48 0.50
N ASP A 36 -21.94 24.73 1.17
CA ASP A 36 -21.79 25.74 2.21
C ASP A 36 -20.63 26.69 1.91
N GLY A 37 -20.79 27.60 0.97
CA GLY A 37 -19.80 28.64 0.68
C GLY A 37 -20.32 29.68 -0.29
N GLU A 38 -19.86 30.92 -0.16
CA GLU A 38 -20.19 32.03 -1.04
C GLU A 38 -19.22 32.06 -2.22
N LEU A 39 -19.73 31.94 -3.45
CA LEU A 39 -18.92 32.06 -4.66
C LEU A 39 -18.70 33.55 -4.96
N THR A 40 -17.43 33.98 -4.95
CA THR A 40 -17.05 35.40 -5.10
C THR A 40 -15.78 35.50 -5.92
N GLU A 41 -15.69 36.54 -6.75
CA GLU A 41 -14.45 36.92 -7.44
C GLU A 41 -13.52 37.67 -6.47
N LEU A 42 -12.33 37.13 -6.21
CA LEU A 42 -11.36 37.74 -5.32
C LEU A 42 -10.09 38.15 -6.06
N ALA A 43 -9.47 39.24 -5.60
CA ALA A 43 -8.18 39.66 -6.13
C ALA A 43 -7.12 38.57 -5.85
N ILE A 44 -6.32 38.19 -6.87
CA ILE A 44 -5.33 37.14 -6.76
C ILE A 44 -4.25 37.44 -5.68
N GLY A 45 -3.97 38.74 -5.44
CA GLY A 45 -3.04 39.20 -4.43
C GLY A 45 -3.56 39.14 -2.98
N SER A 46 -4.89 38.99 -2.80
CA SER A 46 -5.49 38.81 -1.46
C SER A 46 -5.42 37.38 -0.97
N LEU A 47 -5.04 36.43 -1.84
CA LEU A 47 -4.93 35.01 -1.54
C LEU A 47 -3.52 34.67 -1.06
N LYS A 48 -3.43 33.91 0.05
CA LYS A 48 -2.19 33.37 0.60
C LYS A 48 -2.22 31.85 0.53
N PRO A 49 -1.06 31.20 0.21
CA PRO A 49 -0.98 29.75 0.29
C PRO A 49 -1.23 29.25 1.70
N GLY A 50 -1.95 28.13 1.84
CA GLY A 50 -2.21 27.51 3.12
C GLY A 50 -0.94 26.90 3.72
N VAL A 51 -0.83 26.92 5.06
CA VAL A 51 0.32 26.38 5.80
C VAL A 51 0.46 24.86 5.60
N TYR A 52 -0.60 24.18 5.19
CA TYR A 52 -0.72 22.71 5.14
C TYR A 52 -0.65 22.12 3.72
N GLN A 53 -0.06 22.84 2.76
CA GLN A 53 0.07 22.35 1.38
C GLN A 53 1.30 21.43 1.23
N PRO A 54 1.12 20.10 1.06
CA PRO A 54 2.23 19.14 1.09
C PRO A 54 3.06 19.11 -0.21
N ARG A 55 2.57 19.70 -1.30
CA ARG A 55 3.25 19.61 -2.61
C ARG A 55 4.35 20.64 -2.76
N LYS A 56 5.58 20.25 -2.39
CA LYS A 56 6.78 21.08 -2.58
C LYS A 56 7.30 21.06 -4.02
N ASP A 57 7.09 19.95 -4.74
CA ASP A 57 7.59 19.77 -6.11
C ASP A 57 6.44 19.83 -7.11
N MET A 58 6.33 20.95 -7.81
CA MET A 58 5.52 21.07 -9.02
C MET A 58 6.45 21.07 -10.21
N ALA A 59 6.30 20.10 -11.12
CA ALA A 59 7.00 20.13 -12.39
C ALA A 59 6.65 21.45 -13.12
N PRO A 60 7.66 22.27 -13.52
CA PRO A 60 7.43 23.58 -14.15
C PRO A 60 6.53 23.47 -15.38
N ASP A 61 6.78 22.45 -16.22
CA ASP A 61 6.05 22.22 -17.46
C ASP A 61 4.54 22.01 -17.23
N ALA A 62 4.18 21.23 -16.19
CA ALA A 62 2.78 20.98 -15.84
C ALA A 62 2.07 22.22 -15.26
N LEU A 63 2.82 23.19 -14.76
CA LEU A 63 2.27 24.46 -14.30
C LEU A 63 2.05 25.41 -15.47
N GLU A 64 2.96 25.44 -16.45
CA GLU A 64 2.84 26.23 -17.69
C GLU A 64 1.66 25.77 -18.53
N GLU A 65 1.48 24.45 -18.71
CA GLU A 65 0.33 23.90 -19.41
C GLU A 65 -0.99 24.32 -18.75
N LEU A 66 -1.06 24.25 -17.43
CA LEU A 66 -2.23 24.68 -16.68
C LEU A 66 -2.46 26.20 -16.80
N ALA A 67 -1.39 27.02 -16.81
CA ALA A 67 -1.47 28.46 -16.98
C ALA A 67 -2.02 28.82 -18.37
N ALA A 68 -1.56 28.16 -19.44
CA ALA A 68 -2.07 28.34 -20.79
C ALA A 68 -3.57 27.97 -20.89
N SER A 69 -3.97 26.87 -20.26
CA SER A 69 -5.38 26.46 -20.19
C SER A 69 -6.24 27.50 -19.45
N ILE A 70 -5.76 28.00 -18.30
CA ILE A 70 -6.46 29.03 -17.53
C ILE A 70 -6.54 30.35 -18.29
N GLN A 71 -5.52 30.70 -19.05
CA GLN A 71 -5.54 31.90 -19.88
C GLN A 71 -6.59 31.85 -21.00
N SER A 72 -6.82 30.64 -21.55
CA SER A 72 -7.78 30.45 -22.65
C SER A 72 -9.22 30.25 -22.20
N GLN A 73 -9.44 29.55 -21.09
CA GLN A 73 -10.76 29.09 -20.63
C GLN A 73 -11.20 29.64 -19.29
N GLY A 74 -10.29 30.34 -18.57
CA GLY A 74 -10.51 30.74 -17.19
C GLY A 74 -10.39 29.60 -16.21
N ILE A 75 -10.71 29.88 -14.95
CA ILE A 75 -10.75 28.87 -13.89
C ILE A 75 -12.15 28.27 -13.84
N ILE A 76 -12.29 27.03 -14.32
CA ILE A 76 -13.59 26.32 -14.36
C ILE A 76 -13.99 25.89 -12.93
N GLN A 77 -13.06 25.38 -12.14
CA GLN A 77 -13.31 24.97 -10.76
C GLN A 77 -12.79 26.02 -9.78
N PRO A 78 -13.64 26.64 -8.94
CA PRO A 78 -13.22 27.70 -8.02
C PRO A 78 -12.12 27.26 -7.05
N ILE A 79 -11.33 28.23 -6.60
CA ILE A 79 -10.35 28.05 -5.52
C ILE A 79 -11.10 28.10 -4.19
N VAL A 80 -10.91 27.11 -3.32
CA VAL A 80 -11.56 27.10 -2.00
C VAL A 80 -10.70 27.88 -1.03
N VAL A 81 -11.27 28.89 -0.38
CA VAL A 81 -10.58 29.80 0.51
C VAL A 81 -11.36 30.04 1.80
N ARG A 82 -10.67 30.50 2.84
CA ARG A 82 -11.28 31.03 4.08
C ARG A 82 -10.79 32.43 4.38
N PRO A 83 -11.61 33.28 5.01
CA PRO A 83 -11.16 34.59 5.45
C PRO A 83 -10.19 34.47 6.63
N LEU A 84 -9.05 35.17 6.56
CA LEU A 84 -8.12 35.34 7.69
C LEU A 84 -8.34 36.67 8.39
N SER A 85 -8.54 37.72 7.60
CA SER A 85 -8.80 39.09 8.06
C SER A 85 -9.52 39.84 6.94
N GLN A 86 -9.82 41.12 7.17
CA GLN A 86 -10.40 41.99 6.12
C GLN A 86 -9.51 41.95 4.87
N ASP A 87 -10.07 41.54 3.73
CA ASP A 87 -9.39 41.40 2.41
C ASP A 87 -8.22 40.40 2.31
N HIS A 88 -8.04 39.52 3.27
CA HIS A 88 -7.03 38.46 3.19
C HIS A 88 -7.65 37.07 3.38
N TYR A 89 -7.31 36.17 2.48
CA TYR A 89 -7.87 34.82 2.42
C TYR A 89 -6.75 33.78 2.36
N GLU A 90 -6.96 32.66 3.04
CA GLU A 90 -6.06 31.50 2.97
C GLU A 90 -6.64 30.45 2.06
N ILE A 91 -5.81 29.89 1.18
CA ILE A 91 -6.20 28.83 0.26
C ILE A 91 -6.27 27.51 1.01
N ILE A 92 -7.46 26.92 1.06
CA ILE A 92 -7.69 25.55 1.58
C ILE A 92 -7.40 24.53 0.48
N ALA A 93 -7.93 24.75 -0.75
CA ALA A 93 -7.73 23.87 -1.88
C ALA A 93 -7.61 24.68 -3.19
N GLY A 94 -6.83 24.15 -4.15
CA GLY A 94 -6.65 24.76 -5.45
C GLY A 94 -5.39 25.62 -5.61
N GLU A 95 -4.34 25.42 -4.82
CA GLU A 95 -3.08 26.19 -4.91
C GLU A 95 -2.45 26.15 -6.31
N ARG A 96 -2.49 25.01 -7.01
CA ARG A 96 -2.00 24.92 -8.39
C ARG A 96 -2.75 25.88 -9.33
N ARG A 97 -4.07 25.95 -9.20
CA ARG A 97 -4.90 26.88 -9.99
C ARG A 97 -4.57 28.32 -9.68
N TRP A 98 -4.36 28.65 -8.41
CA TRP A 98 -3.90 29.98 -8.00
C TRP A 98 -2.54 30.34 -8.58
N ARG A 99 -1.54 29.45 -8.48
CA ARG A 99 -0.20 29.69 -9.06
C ARG A 99 -0.24 29.86 -10.56
N ALA A 100 -0.98 28.97 -11.26
CA ALA A 100 -1.17 29.02 -12.71
C ALA A 100 -1.92 30.29 -13.15
N ALA A 101 -2.96 30.69 -12.43
CA ALA A 101 -3.69 31.94 -12.67
C ALA A 101 -2.81 33.18 -12.48
N ARG A 102 -1.93 33.16 -11.46
CA ARG A 102 -0.94 34.22 -11.25
C ARG A 102 0.07 34.30 -12.40
N GLN A 103 0.53 33.15 -12.88
CA GLN A 103 1.44 33.07 -14.04
C GLN A 103 0.74 33.50 -15.34
N ALA A 104 -0.55 33.18 -15.51
CA ALA A 104 -1.38 33.64 -16.63
C ALA A 104 -1.74 35.14 -16.56
N GLY A 105 -1.39 35.84 -15.49
CA GLY A 105 -1.61 37.28 -15.35
C GLY A 105 -3.03 37.69 -14.96
N LEU A 106 -3.86 36.77 -14.46
CA LEU A 106 -5.21 37.10 -14.00
C LEU A 106 -5.13 38.03 -12.77
N LYS A 107 -6.03 39.03 -12.74
CA LYS A 107 -6.15 39.94 -11.59
C LYS A 107 -7.15 39.47 -10.55
N GLN A 108 -8.20 38.78 -10.99
CA GLN A 108 -9.24 38.21 -10.15
C GLN A 108 -9.44 36.74 -10.49
N VAL A 109 -9.87 35.96 -9.51
CA VAL A 109 -10.09 34.52 -9.65
C VAL A 109 -11.36 34.11 -8.90
N PRO A 110 -12.15 33.17 -9.44
CA PRO A 110 -13.35 32.66 -8.77
C PRO A 110 -12.95 31.84 -7.55
N CYS A 111 -13.48 32.23 -6.41
CA CYS A 111 -13.22 31.60 -5.11
C CYS A 111 -14.52 31.19 -4.43
N LEU A 112 -14.50 30.04 -3.80
CA LEU A 112 -15.53 29.58 -2.88
C LEU A 112 -15.07 29.92 -1.46
N VAL A 113 -15.68 30.96 -0.87
CA VAL A 113 -15.35 31.43 0.48
C VAL A 113 -16.11 30.60 1.50
N LYS A 114 -15.36 29.84 2.31
CA LYS A 114 -15.92 29.07 3.43
C LYS A 114 -15.55 29.71 4.76
N LYS A 115 -16.55 30.06 5.56
CA LYS A 115 -16.35 30.54 6.94
C LYS A 115 -16.17 29.34 7.87
N VAL A 116 -14.94 28.80 7.92
CA VAL A 116 -14.60 27.64 8.73
C VAL A 116 -13.48 27.99 9.71
N GLU A 117 -13.54 27.38 10.90
CA GLU A 117 -12.47 27.49 11.88
C GLU A 117 -11.19 26.83 11.38
N ASP A 118 -10.03 27.22 11.93
CA ASP A 118 -8.71 26.72 11.55
C ASP A 118 -8.67 25.19 11.48
N ARG A 119 -9.20 24.55 12.52
CA ARG A 119 -9.22 23.08 12.62
C ARG A 119 -10.01 22.43 11.49
N ALA A 120 -11.17 22.98 11.15
CA ALA A 120 -12.01 22.48 10.07
C ALA A 120 -11.36 22.71 8.68
N ALA A 121 -10.70 23.85 8.47
CA ALA A 121 -9.98 24.15 7.24
C ALA A 121 -8.81 23.18 7.01
N ILE A 122 -8.06 22.85 8.06
CA ILE A 122 -6.96 21.87 8.03
C ILE A 122 -7.51 20.49 7.68
N ALA A 123 -8.62 20.07 8.30
CA ALA A 123 -9.27 18.80 7.99
C ALA A 123 -9.68 18.71 6.53
N MET A 124 -10.32 19.74 6.01
CA MET A 124 -10.75 19.80 4.60
C MET A 124 -9.54 19.70 3.64
N ALA A 125 -8.46 20.41 3.91
CA ALA A 125 -7.25 20.38 3.08
C ALA A 125 -6.58 18.98 3.11
N LEU A 126 -6.53 18.32 4.27
CA LEU A 126 -5.99 16.98 4.39
C LEU A 126 -6.86 15.93 3.69
N ILE A 127 -8.19 16.02 3.85
CA ILE A 127 -9.14 15.11 3.21
C ILE A 127 -9.06 15.24 1.69
N GLU A 128 -9.07 16.47 1.16
CA GLU A 128 -8.92 16.72 -0.29
C GLU A 128 -7.62 16.12 -0.82
N ASN A 129 -6.51 16.30 -0.10
CA ASN A 129 -5.23 15.75 -0.49
C ASN A 129 -5.22 14.20 -0.48
N ILE A 130 -5.88 13.56 0.50
CA ILE A 130 -5.99 12.10 0.58
C ILE A 130 -6.86 11.53 -0.56
N GLN A 131 -7.87 12.28 -1.00
CA GLN A 131 -8.79 11.85 -2.07
C GLN A 131 -8.20 11.98 -3.48
N ARG A 132 -6.94 12.40 -3.62
CA ARG A 132 -6.28 12.50 -4.91
C ARG A 132 -5.94 11.12 -5.47
N GLU A 133 -6.15 10.93 -6.76
CA GLU A 133 -5.89 9.66 -7.46
C GLU A 133 -4.39 9.39 -7.71
N ASP A 134 -3.53 10.41 -7.57
CA ASP A 134 -2.10 10.34 -7.90
C ASP A 134 -1.19 10.02 -6.71
N LEU A 135 -1.73 9.80 -5.51
CA LEU A 135 -0.95 9.43 -4.32
C LEU A 135 -0.43 7.99 -4.41
N ASN A 136 0.84 7.81 -4.07
CA ASN A 136 1.33 6.46 -3.81
C ASN A 136 0.85 5.93 -2.43
N VAL A 137 0.92 4.61 -2.24
CA VAL A 137 0.37 3.94 -1.03
C VAL A 137 1.02 4.43 0.27
N ILE A 138 2.30 4.83 0.21
CA ILE A 138 3.05 5.33 1.38
C ILE A 138 2.64 6.78 1.68
N GLU A 139 2.49 7.62 0.65
CA GLU A 139 1.96 8.98 0.82
C GLU A 139 0.55 8.97 1.40
N GLU A 140 -0.30 8.08 0.90
CA GLU A 140 -1.65 7.89 1.43
C GLU A 140 -1.62 7.47 2.91
N ALA A 141 -0.76 6.51 3.28
CA ALA A 141 -0.60 6.06 4.65
C ALA A 141 -0.15 7.20 5.58
N GLN A 142 0.81 8.03 5.15
CA GLN A 142 1.30 9.18 5.90
C GLN A 142 0.22 10.26 6.06
N ALA A 143 -0.54 10.53 5.00
CA ALA A 143 -1.61 11.51 5.04
C ALA A 143 -2.75 11.07 5.98
N LEU A 144 -3.08 9.77 5.99
CA LEU A 144 -4.05 9.20 6.93
C LEU A 144 -3.59 9.26 8.37
N GLU A 145 -2.32 8.97 8.65
CA GLU A 145 -1.73 9.07 9.98
C GLU A 145 -1.77 10.51 10.49
N ARG A 146 -1.44 11.46 9.62
CA ARG A 146 -1.53 12.88 9.94
C ARG A 146 -2.97 13.28 10.28
N LEU A 147 -3.95 12.90 9.44
CA LEU A 147 -5.36 13.16 9.70
C LEU A 147 -5.81 12.55 11.04
N GLN A 148 -5.39 11.33 11.33
CA GLN A 148 -5.70 10.64 12.58
C GLN A 148 -5.13 11.40 13.79
N ASN A 149 -3.85 11.77 13.75
CA ASN A 149 -3.16 12.37 14.88
C ASN A 149 -3.58 13.82 15.13
N GLU A 150 -3.73 14.65 14.08
CA GLU A 150 -4.13 16.05 14.23
C GLU A 150 -5.56 16.20 14.76
N PHE A 151 -6.43 15.23 14.46
CA PHE A 151 -7.85 15.28 14.86
C PHE A 151 -8.24 14.24 15.92
N GLU A 152 -7.29 13.45 16.41
CA GLU A 152 -7.49 12.38 17.41
C GLU A 152 -8.59 11.40 17.01
N LEU A 153 -8.61 11.04 15.71
CA LEU A 153 -9.65 10.19 15.15
C LEU A 153 -9.37 8.70 15.35
N THR A 154 -10.43 7.93 15.58
CA THR A 154 -10.35 6.47 15.50
C THR A 154 -10.24 6.02 14.04
N HIS A 155 -9.67 4.82 13.77
CA HIS A 155 -9.61 4.25 12.42
C HIS A 155 -10.99 4.17 11.75
N GLN A 156 -12.04 3.91 12.54
CA GLN A 156 -13.41 3.89 12.04
C GLN A 156 -13.83 5.27 11.54
N LYS A 157 -13.54 6.31 12.32
CA LYS A 157 -13.92 7.68 11.95
C LYS A 157 -13.14 8.20 10.76
N VAL A 158 -11.84 7.89 10.68
CA VAL A 158 -11.03 8.18 9.49
C VAL A 158 -11.63 7.50 8.26
N ALA A 159 -12.03 6.22 8.37
CA ALA A 159 -12.63 5.47 7.27
C ALA A 159 -13.93 6.10 6.76
N GLU A 160 -14.81 6.52 7.69
CA GLU A 160 -16.06 7.22 7.36
C GLU A 160 -15.80 8.53 6.60
N VAL A 161 -14.83 9.33 7.09
CA VAL A 161 -14.50 10.65 6.52
C VAL A 161 -13.94 10.54 5.10
N ILE A 162 -13.09 9.53 4.85
CA ILE A 162 -12.45 9.36 3.52
C ILE A 162 -13.22 8.42 2.59
N GLY A 163 -14.34 7.81 3.04
CA GLY A 163 -15.16 6.90 2.23
C GLY A 163 -14.52 5.53 1.97
N LYS A 164 -13.61 5.07 2.87
CA LYS A 164 -12.96 3.76 2.79
C LYS A 164 -13.43 2.80 3.88
N SER A 165 -13.10 1.50 3.75
CA SER A 165 -13.38 0.55 4.83
C SER A 165 -12.39 0.74 6.00
N ARG A 166 -12.84 0.48 7.24
CA ARG A 166 -11.96 0.48 8.42
C ARG A 166 -10.74 -0.43 8.23
N THR A 167 -10.94 -1.58 7.60
CA THR A 167 -9.86 -2.55 7.34
C THR A 167 -8.82 -1.96 6.39
N THR A 168 -9.24 -1.26 5.34
CA THR A 168 -8.34 -0.58 4.40
C THR A 168 -7.51 0.47 5.11
N VAL A 169 -8.15 1.34 5.90
CA VAL A 169 -7.46 2.38 6.70
C VAL A 169 -6.45 1.77 7.66
N SER A 170 -6.84 0.73 8.40
CA SER A 170 -5.93 0.06 9.34
C SER A 170 -4.72 -0.57 8.63
N ASN A 171 -4.92 -1.14 7.44
CA ASN A 171 -3.83 -1.71 6.65
C ASN A 171 -2.88 -0.64 6.10
N LEU A 172 -3.40 0.50 5.65
CA LEU A 172 -2.60 1.63 5.18
C LEU A 172 -1.78 2.23 6.32
N LEU A 173 -2.39 2.53 7.45
CA LEU A 173 -1.70 3.09 8.62
C LEU A 173 -0.55 2.22 9.10
N ARG A 174 -0.69 0.90 9.04
CA ARG A 174 0.39 -0.03 9.40
C ARG A 174 1.60 0.09 8.49
N LEU A 175 1.46 0.53 7.23
CA LEU A 175 2.60 0.72 6.33
C LEU A 175 3.58 1.79 6.83
N ASN A 176 3.15 2.71 7.69
CA ASN A 176 4.02 3.70 8.31
C ASN A 176 5.07 3.09 9.24
N GLN A 177 4.85 1.85 9.72
CA GLN A 177 5.79 1.10 10.56
C GLN A 177 6.93 0.44 9.76
N LEU A 178 6.87 0.43 8.43
CA LEU A 178 7.94 -0.11 7.60
C LEU A 178 9.21 0.72 7.73
N ALA A 179 10.35 0.05 7.67
CA ALA A 179 11.66 0.70 7.58
C ALA A 179 11.76 1.57 6.31
N ALA A 180 12.50 2.67 6.39
CA ALA A 180 12.62 3.62 5.27
C ALA A 180 13.05 2.97 3.94
N PRO A 181 14.06 2.04 3.89
CA PRO A 181 14.44 1.38 2.64
C PRO A 181 13.30 0.53 2.06
N VAL A 182 12.45 -0.07 2.91
CA VAL A 182 11.32 -0.89 2.45
C VAL A 182 10.21 -0.01 1.87
N LYS A 183 9.95 1.16 2.48
CA LYS A 183 9.03 2.17 1.93
C LYS A 183 9.46 2.62 0.54
N GLU A 184 10.75 2.83 0.33
CA GLU A 184 11.30 3.23 -0.96
C GLU A 184 11.06 2.18 -2.05
N LEU A 185 11.23 0.89 -1.74
CA LEU A 185 10.91 -0.21 -2.67
C LEU A 185 9.41 -0.25 -3.05
N VAL A 186 8.53 0.16 -2.13
CA VAL A 186 7.08 0.26 -2.42
C VAL A 186 6.77 1.49 -3.27
N VAL A 187 7.37 2.64 -2.97
CA VAL A 187 7.21 3.89 -3.74
C VAL A 187 7.69 3.71 -5.17
N THR A 188 8.83 3.03 -5.38
CA THR A 188 9.40 2.73 -6.71
C THR A 188 8.70 1.57 -7.41
N LYS A 189 7.60 1.03 -6.85
CA LYS A 189 6.81 -0.09 -7.40
C LYS A 189 7.60 -1.39 -7.60
N GLN A 190 8.73 -1.57 -6.92
CA GLN A 190 9.46 -2.83 -6.89
C GLN A 190 8.77 -3.85 -5.98
N LEU A 191 8.02 -3.36 -4.98
CA LEU A 191 7.16 -4.16 -4.11
C LEU A 191 5.73 -3.60 -4.13
N GLU A 192 4.74 -4.48 -4.09
CA GLU A 192 3.33 -4.14 -4.00
C GLU A 192 2.87 -4.05 -2.53
N MET A 193 1.69 -3.48 -2.30
CA MET A 193 1.06 -3.39 -0.97
C MET A 193 0.97 -4.75 -0.26
N GLY A 194 0.74 -5.83 -1.00
CA GLY A 194 0.68 -7.20 -0.45
C GLY A 194 2.00 -7.65 0.15
N HIS A 195 3.13 -7.37 -0.55
CA HIS A 195 4.49 -7.63 -0.06
C HIS A 195 4.79 -6.80 1.19
N ALA A 196 4.48 -5.50 1.15
CA ALA A 196 4.66 -4.58 2.26
C ALA A 196 3.94 -5.07 3.54
N ARG A 197 2.69 -5.56 3.41
CA ARG A 197 1.92 -6.13 4.52
C ARG A 197 2.54 -7.40 5.11
N ALA A 198 3.06 -8.27 4.26
CA ALA A 198 3.74 -9.48 4.73
C ALA A 198 5.01 -9.15 5.52
N LEU A 199 5.78 -8.16 5.04
CA LEU A 199 7.04 -7.71 5.64
C LEU A 199 6.86 -6.99 6.99
N LEU A 200 5.66 -6.48 7.30
CA LEU A 200 5.36 -5.89 8.61
C LEU A 200 5.47 -6.86 9.81
N ALA A 201 5.57 -8.14 9.54
CA ALA A 201 5.81 -9.14 10.59
C ALA A 201 7.28 -9.24 11.00
N LEU A 202 8.18 -8.61 10.26
CA LEU A 202 9.62 -8.54 10.56
C LEU A 202 9.98 -7.12 10.99
N GLU A 203 11.06 -6.99 11.75
CA GLU A 203 11.57 -5.70 12.23
C GLU A 203 13.06 -5.53 11.89
N GLY A 204 13.52 -4.28 11.88
CA GLY A 204 14.93 -3.92 11.72
C GLY A 204 15.56 -4.46 10.44
N GLU A 205 16.77 -5.01 10.56
CA GLU A 205 17.56 -5.50 9.43
C GLU A 205 16.90 -6.69 8.72
N GLN A 206 16.25 -7.58 9.44
CA GLN A 206 15.56 -8.73 8.85
C GLN A 206 14.44 -8.31 7.89
N GLN A 207 13.72 -7.23 8.22
CA GLN A 207 12.69 -6.69 7.34
C GLN A 207 13.30 -6.17 6.04
N VAL A 208 14.42 -5.45 6.13
CA VAL A 208 15.12 -4.88 4.97
C VAL A 208 15.72 -5.96 4.08
N GLU A 209 16.36 -6.98 4.65
CA GLU A 209 16.93 -8.10 3.91
C GLU A 209 15.87 -8.93 3.18
N ALA A 210 14.76 -9.22 3.86
CA ALA A 210 13.63 -9.93 3.27
C ALA A 210 13.00 -9.11 2.13
N ALA A 211 12.85 -7.79 2.30
CA ALA A 211 12.34 -6.88 1.28
C ALA A 211 13.25 -6.84 0.04
N ASN A 212 14.56 -6.68 0.23
CA ASN A 212 15.54 -6.70 -0.85
C ASN A 212 15.56 -8.04 -1.60
N THR A 213 15.41 -9.14 -0.86
CA THR A 213 15.34 -10.48 -1.45
C THR A 213 14.07 -10.64 -2.29
N ALA A 214 12.92 -10.17 -1.77
CA ALA A 214 11.65 -10.22 -2.48
C ALA A 214 11.69 -9.38 -3.77
N ALA A 215 12.21 -8.15 -3.70
CA ALA A 215 12.35 -7.27 -4.85
C ALA A 215 13.32 -7.84 -5.91
N ARG A 216 14.54 -8.25 -5.52
CA ARG A 216 15.55 -8.78 -6.43
C ARG A 216 15.13 -10.07 -7.12
N LYS A 217 14.42 -10.98 -6.42
CA LYS A 217 13.97 -12.26 -6.96
C LYS A 217 12.56 -12.17 -7.57
N GLN A 218 11.95 -11.01 -7.57
CA GLN A 218 10.57 -10.78 -8.05
C GLN A 218 9.59 -11.80 -7.47
N LEU A 219 9.65 -12.00 -6.16
CA LEU A 219 8.79 -12.97 -5.47
C LEU A 219 7.33 -12.51 -5.54
N THR A 220 6.42 -13.46 -5.62
CA THR A 220 4.99 -13.18 -5.43
C THR A 220 4.69 -12.90 -3.96
N VAL A 221 3.53 -12.28 -3.68
CA VAL A 221 3.08 -12.02 -2.29
C VAL A 221 3.11 -13.29 -1.44
N ARG A 222 2.62 -14.43 -1.99
CA ARG A 222 2.63 -15.73 -1.29
C ARG A 222 4.03 -16.25 -0.99
N GLN A 223 4.97 -16.07 -1.92
CA GLN A 223 6.37 -16.46 -1.71
C GLN A 223 7.03 -15.58 -0.66
N THR A 224 6.71 -14.29 -0.64
CA THR A 224 7.17 -13.35 0.38
C THR A 224 6.62 -13.71 1.77
N GLU A 225 5.34 -14.09 1.87
CA GLU A 225 4.76 -14.60 3.12
C GLU A 225 5.49 -15.87 3.62
N GLN A 226 5.88 -16.78 2.70
CA GLN A 226 6.67 -17.96 3.06
C GLN A 226 8.09 -17.59 3.49
N LEU A 227 8.72 -16.62 2.85
CA LEU A 227 10.03 -16.09 3.25
C LEU A 227 9.96 -15.51 4.67
N VAL A 228 8.98 -14.64 4.93
CA VAL A 228 8.73 -14.06 6.25
C VAL A 228 8.51 -15.13 7.31
N LYS A 229 7.71 -16.15 7.02
CA LYS A 229 7.50 -17.29 7.93
C LYS A 229 8.79 -18.05 8.24
N LYS A 230 9.71 -18.15 7.28
CA LYS A 230 11.03 -18.75 7.52
C LYS A 230 11.90 -17.89 8.42
N CYS A 231 11.89 -16.57 8.21
CA CYS A 231 12.64 -15.63 9.05
C CYS A 231 12.11 -15.59 10.50
N LEU A 232 10.79 -15.73 10.68
CA LEU A 232 10.14 -15.73 12.00
C LEU A 232 10.24 -17.08 12.74
N LYS A 233 10.44 -18.19 12.02
CA LYS A 233 10.79 -19.41 12.69
C LYS A 233 12.15 -19.16 13.32
N PRO A 234 12.29 -19.26 14.67
CA PRO A 234 13.62 -19.36 15.23
C PRO A 234 14.29 -20.46 14.39
N GLU A 235 15.54 -20.24 13.95
CA GLU A 235 16.40 -21.36 13.67
C GLU A 235 16.28 -22.23 14.91
N VAL A 236 15.43 -23.21 14.86
CA VAL A 236 15.61 -24.37 15.67
C VAL A 236 16.97 -24.80 15.13
N GLU A 237 18.04 -24.37 15.81
CA GLU A 237 19.27 -25.14 15.83
C GLU A 237 18.72 -26.54 15.89
N ALA A 238 18.88 -27.28 14.77
CA ALA A 238 18.45 -28.66 14.75
C ALA A 238 19.02 -29.18 16.05
N GLU A 239 18.14 -29.36 17.07
CA GLU A 239 18.54 -29.95 18.30
C GLU A 239 19.33 -31.13 17.82
N ILE A 240 20.66 -31.06 17.96
CA ILE A 240 21.50 -32.18 17.82
C ILE A 240 20.96 -33.06 18.94
N GLN A 241 19.93 -33.81 18.56
CA GLN A 241 19.36 -34.83 19.44
C GLN A 241 20.57 -35.59 19.90
N PRO A 242 20.76 -35.78 21.20
CA PRO A 242 21.96 -36.37 21.74
C PRO A 242 22.25 -37.55 20.83
N GLN A 243 23.36 -37.42 20.05
CA GLN A 243 23.61 -38.28 18.88
C GLN A 243 23.54 -39.68 19.46
N ASP A 244 22.52 -40.42 19.01
CA ASP A 244 22.35 -41.81 19.44
C ASP A 244 23.61 -42.52 19.02
N GLN A 245 24.58 -42.66 19.95
CA GLN A 245 25.90 -43.21 19.69
C GLN A 245 25.79 -44.58 19.03
N GLU A 246 24.71 -45.33 19.38
CA GLU A 246 24.39 -46.61 18.72
C GLU A 246 23.99 -46.40 17.26
N ALA A 247 23.22 -45.38 16.93
CA ALA A 247 22.81 -45.11 15.55
C ALA A 247 24.00 -44.70 14.68
N ILE A 248 24.94 -43.94 15.25
CA ILE A 248 26.19 -43.54 14.58
C ILE A 248 27.06 -44.76 14.33
N GLU A 249 27.22 -45.59 15.34
CA GLU A 249 28.08 -46.78 15.23
C GLU A 249 27.48 -47.82 14.26
N LEU A 250 26.17 -47.98 14.28
CA LEU A 250 25.44 -48.78 13.26
C LEU A 250 25.56 -48.17 11.85
N SER A 251 25.44 -46.87 11.71
CA SER A 251 25.67 -46.19 10.42
C SER A 251 27.05 -46.48 9.88
N ARG A 252 28.08 -46.34 10.73
CA ARG A 252 29.48 -46.59 10.33
C ARG A 252 29.71 -48.05 9.93
N ARG A 253 29.25 -48.99 10.74
CA ARG A 253 29.35 -50.43 10.43
C ARG A 253 28.66 -50.82 9.15
N LEU A 254 27.46 -50.28 8.91
CA LEU A 254 26.73 -50.53 7.67
C LEU A 254 27.39 -49.87 6.46
N THR A 255 27.93 -48.67 6.59
CA THR A 255 28.70 -47.99 5.57
C THR A 255 29.90 -48.81 5.11
N GLU A 256 30.70 -49.35 6.08
CA GLU A 256 31.84 -50.19 5.81
C GLU A 256 31.41 -51.53 5.14
N LYS A 257 30.35 -52.15 5.65
CA LYS A 257 29.87 -53.45 5.11
C LYS A 257 29.24 -53.36 3.75
N LEU A 258 28.50 -52.30 3.46
CA LEU A 258 27.79 -52.12 2.20
C LEU A 258 28.57 -51.30 1.15
N GLN A 259 29.69 -50.71 1.55
CA GLN A 259 30.49 -49.78 0.73
C GLN A 259 29.66 -48.67 0.10
N ALA A 260 28.67 -48.17 0.87
CA ALA A 260 27.70 -47.14 0.50
C ALA A 260 27.47 -46.22 1.69
N ASN A 261 27.18 -44.97 1.44
CA ASN A 261 26.93 -44.03 2.53
C ASN A 261 25.56 -44.34 3.20
N VAL A 262 25.61 -44.80 4.44
CA VAL A 262 24.41 -45.17 5.23
C VAL A 262 24.21 -44.20 6.35
N THR A 263 23.03 -43.59 6.44
CA THR A 263 22.61 -42.72 7.52
C THR A 263 21.41 -43.33 8.23
N ILE A 264 21.50 -43.50 9.57
CA ILE A 264 20.40 -43.98 10.40
C ILE A 264 19.94 -42.84 11.31
N VAL A 265 18.63 -42.53 11.22
CA VAL A 265 17.98 -41.54 12.08
C VAL A 265 16.86 -42.23 12.83
N ARG A 266 16.92 -42.24 14.16
CA ARG A 266 15.85 -42.70 15.03
C ARG A 266 14.94 -41.55 15.42
N THR A 267 13.65 -41.71 15.25
CA THR A 267 12.64 -40.73 15.71
C THR A 267 12.19 -41.09 17.10
N GLY A 268 11.88 -40.08 17.95
CA GLY A 268 11.45 -40.30 19.34
C GLY A 268 10.19 -41.18 19.52
N THR A 269 9.54 -41.54 18.41
CA THR A 269 8.39 -42.48 18.34
C THR A 269 8.84 -43.95 18.17
N GLY A 270 10.12 -44.27 18.23
CA GLY A 270 10.64 -45.64 18.05
C GLY A 270 10.78 -46.09 16.60
N LYS A 271 10.48 -45.24 15.64
CA LYS A 271 10.70 -45.53 14.19
C LYS A 271 12.13 -45.15 13.80
N SER A 272 12.80 -46.04 13.09
CA SER A 272 14.13 -45.80 12.52
C SER A 272 14.03 -45.63 11.02
N LYS A 273 14.66 -44.60 10.47
CA LYS A 273 14.81 -44.37 9.05
C LYS A 273 16.24 -44.67 8.67
N VAL A 274 16.44 -45.62 7.76
CA VAL A 274 17.78 -45.93 7.19
C VAL A 274 17.76 -45.37 5.76
N THR A 275 18.74 -44.54 5.46
CA THR A 275 18.95 -43.96 4.13
C THR A 275 20.29 -44.46 3.60
N ILE A 276 20.29 -45.13 2.46
CA ILE A 276 21.49 -45.63 1.79
C ILE A 276 21.66 -44.82 0.51
N THR A 277 22.76 -44.13 0.39
CA THR A 277 23.08 -43.33 -0.80
C THR A 277 24.12 -44.06 -1.62
N LEU A 278 23.83 -44.33 -2.87
CA LEU A 278 24.67 -45.06 -3.81
C LEU A 278 25.07 -44.09 -4.95
N ASP A 279 26.36 -43.99 -5.18
CA ASP A 279 26.89 -43.07 -6.21
C ASP A 279 26.90 -43.71 -7.64
N GLU A 280 26.71 -45.03 -7.74
CA GLU A 280 26.78 -45.77 -8.98
C GLU A 280 25.60 -46.76 -9.13
N PRO A 281 24.95 -46.82 -10.34
CA PRO A 281 23.77 -47.67 -10.52
C PRO A 281 23.96 -49.16 -10.26
N HIS A 282 25.15 -49.73 -10.62
CA HIS A 282 25.44 -51.16 -10.44
C HIS A 282 25.56 -51.56 -8.95
N LYS A 283 25.84 -50.62 -8.06
CA LYS A 283 25.87 -50.90 -6.61
C LYS A 283 24.50 -51.14 -6.02
N LEU A 284 23.44 -50.70 -6.69
CA LEU A 284 22.06 -50.97 -6.30
C LEU A 284 21.74 -52.45 -6.47
N GLU A 285 22.11 -53.08 -7.61
CA GLU A 285 21.91 -54.49 -7.87
C GLU A 285 22.67 -55.38 -6.88
N GLN A 286 23.90 -55.02 -6.55
CA GLN A 286 24.72 -55.67 -5.55
C GLN A 286 24.13 -55.54 -4.12
N LEU A 287 23.52 -54.41 -3.81
CA LEU A 287 22.86 -54.18 -2.53
C LEU A 287 21.59 -55.05 -2.41
N ILE A 288 20.79 -55.13 -3.47
CA ILE A 288 19.57 -55.95 -3.52
C ILE A 288 19.96 -57.41 -3.34
N ALA A 289 20.92 -57.92 -4.08
CA ALA A 289 21.41 -59.28 -3.94
C ALA A 289 21.88 -59.62 -2.52
N LYS A 290 22.54 -58.69 -1.82
CA LYS A 290 22.97 -58.87 -0.42
C LYS A 290 21.82 -58.81 0.63
N LEU A 291 20.68 -58.27 0.26
CA LEU A 291 19.51 -58.16 1.14
C LEU A 291 18.53 -59.36 0.93
N GLU A 292 18.64 -60.07 -0.21
CA GLU A 292 17.85 -61.23 -0.54
C GLU A 292 18.48 -62.56 -0.05
N ASP A 293 19.81 -62.57 0.30
CA ASP A 293 20.51 -63.62 1.00
C ASP A 293 20.39 -63.48 2.54
#